data_ac146aa6ca6522bc921d5840a5f7487e
#
_entry.id   ac146aa6ca6522bc921d5840a5f7487e
#
_cell.length_a   1.000
_cell.length_b   1.000
_cell.length_c   1.000
_cell.angle_alpha   90.00
_cell.angle_beta   90.00
_cell.angle_gamma   90.00
#
_symmetry.space_group_name_H-M   'P 1'
#
loop_
_entity.id
_entity.type
_entity.pdbx_description
1 polymer ?
#
loop_
_entity_poly.entity_id
_entity_poly.type
_entity_poly.pdbx_seq_one_letter_code
_entity_poly.pdbx_strand_id
1 'polypeptide(L)'
;MQNFLREREKWKNVRENPQYKPLLDALFEEYDRSCKDKEIPLITFSDEMDFTKTGDRTRFNKKYFLRRKQLSVYAILCMIYPENEEYLEKLQDVICAICNEYSWQISAHRSRIDRNKRDGLSLFSCETGLFLAEIKQMLIDRLDPLVIERITAEIDKRILKSFENSHNLWIETLKSNWAAVCGGSIGMTFMYESSERFYKVNDRINTFMNNYLDGISDDGGTSEGADYWNYGFCFYAMYFDTFSKYVRGNTAGLEKEKVRKMANFYSSIYLNDKNMVSFSDSSGVGEYHLWLMHFLKEKFDIVMPPKDGGWIDFEKFSAAVRAFLYYNPSNTADSIKSGKTYYEKLSWYIERKEKYGFAIKAGHNGEEHNHNDIGSFIVANKRKQILCDLGSAQYTAVNFGKDRYTIFNNSSLGHSVPIVNGSEQGTGKDFYGTLIVSDKISVDMKNAYPEKIEKLTRSVELKENGLAVTDEFSGIFEIKERLITKEKPVISDGKIILDGAALSYDGDWKLVCSDKVIKTHEGNNLTVFILDFMPKTKTEKFTLNIDF
;
A
#
# COMPACT_ATOMS: atom_id res chain seq x y z
N MET A 1 0.46 -31.42 -10.35
CA MET A 1 0.96 -30.08 -10.72
C MET A 1 2.47 -30.11 -10.71
N GLN A 2 3.12 -29.72 -11.81
CA GLN A 2 4.58 -29.53 -11.78
C GLN A 2 4.82 -28.27 -10.94
N ASN A 3 5.41 -28.42 -9.77
CA ASN A 3 5.51 -27.30 -8.82
C ASN A 3 6.65 -26.37 -9.27
N PHE A 4 6.30 -25.28 -9.96
CA PHE A 4 7.26 -24.31 -10.47
C PHE A 4 8.13 -23.66 -9.38
N LEU A 5 7.64 -23.64 -8.13
CA LEU A 5 8.42 -23.13 -6.99
C LEU A 5 9.61 -24.03 -6.64
N ARG A 6 9.58 -25.31 -7.07
CA ARG A 6 10.57 -26.33 -6.76
C ARG A 6 11.59 -26.57 -7.89
N GLU A 7 11.55 -25.82 -8.98
CA GLU A 7 12.45 -26.04 -10.11
C GLU A 7 13.93 -25.89 -9.70
N ARG A 8 14.59 -27.04 -9.48
CA ARG A 8 15.98 -27.08 -8.95
C ARG A 8 16.97 -26.28 -9.80
N GLU A 9 16.84 -26.32 -11.11
CA GLU A 9 17.73 -25.59 -12.02
C GLU A 9 17.59 -24.07 -11.85
N LYS A 10 16.38 -23.56 -11.57
CA LYS A 10 16.21 -22.14 -11.27
C LYS A 10 16.91 -21.74 -10.00
N TRP A 11 16.78 -22.53 -8.93
CA TRP A 11 17.43 -22.26 -7.65
C TRP A 11 18.95 -22.36 -7.73
N LYS A 12 19.47 -23.31 -8.54
CA LYS A 12 20.89 -23.38 -8.86
C LYS A 12 21.37 -22.13 -9.59
N ASN A 13 20.62 -21.66 -10.59
CA ASN A 13 20.90 -20.43 -11.28
C ASN A 13 20.88 -19.20 -10.36
N VAL A 14 19.92 -19.12 -9.42
CA VAL A 14 19.90 -18.07 -8.38
C VAL A 14 21.22 -18.04 -7.59
N ARG A 15 21.75 -19.21 -7.23
CA ARG A 15 23.01 -19.33 -6.47
C ARG A 15 24.25 -18.96 -7.30
N GLU A 16 24.31 -19.41 -8.53
CA GLU A 16 25.55 -19.41 -9.34
C GLU A 16 25.67 -18.19 -10.28
N ASN A 17 24.55 -17.56 -10.65
CA ASN A 17 24.56 -16.46 -11.60
C ASN A 17 24.79 -15.10 -10.90
N PRO A 18 25.89 -14.38 -11.22
CA PRO A 18 26.22 -13.10 -10.59
C PRO A 18 25.13 -12.03 -10.71
N GLN A 19 24.23 -12.14 -11.67
CA GLN A 19 23.12 -11.19 -11.84
C GLN A 19 22.10 -11.24 -10.67
N TYR A 20 22.06 -12.35 -9.92
CA TYR A 20 21.24 -12.48 -8.72
C TYR A 20 21.89 -11.94 -7.45
N LYS A 21 23.14 -11.47 -7.54
CA LYS A 21 23.86 -10.94 -6.38
C LYS A 21 23.06 -9.92 -5.55
N PRO A 22 22.35 -8.93 -6.14
CA PRO A 22 21.56 -7.98 -5.35
C PRO A 22 20.47 -8.65 -4.50
N LEU A 23 19.84 -9.72 -4.99
CA LEU A 23 18.81 -10.47 -4.27
C LEU A 23 19.43 -11.31 -3.16
N LEU A 24 20.59 -11.91 -3.42
CA LEU A 24 21.33 -12.68 -2.43
C LEU A 24 21.85 -11.76 -1.32
N ASP A 25 22.39 -10.60 -1.67
CA ASP A 25 22.82 -9.60 -0.68
C ASP A 25 21.65 -9.19 0.24
N ALA A 26 20.48 -8.87 -0.33
CA ALA A 26 19.27 -8.56 0.44
C ALA A 26 18.81 -9.73 1.34
N LEU A 27 18.90 -10.97 0.85
CA LEU A 27 18.59 -12.17 1.64
C LEU A 27 19.53 -12.32 2.83
N PHE A 28 20.84 -12.16 2.61
CA PHE A 28 21.83 -12.31 3.69
C PHE A 28 21.79 -11.13 4.68
N GLU A 29 21.49 -9.91 4.23
CA GLU A 29 21.23 -8.78 5.12
C GLU A 29 20.02 -9.05 6.03
N GLU A 30 18.94 -9.61 5.48
CA GLU A 30 17.79 -9.98 6.30
C GLU A 30 18.09 -11.18 7.20
N TYR A 31 18.88 -12.17 6.74
CA TYR A 31 19.36 -13.27 7.56
C TYR A 31 20.15 -12.76 8.78
N ASP A 32 21.10 -11.86 8.59
CA ASP A 32 21.90 -11.28 9.68
C ASP A 32 21.02 -10.48 10.66
N ARG A 33 20.00 -9.79 10.16
CA ARG A 33 19.08 -8.98 10.97
C ARG A 33 18.05 -9.80 11.76
N SER A 34 17.50 -10.84 11.15
CA SER A 34 16.30 -11.52 11.68
C SER A 34 16.53 -12.98 12.10
N CYS A 35 17.58 -13.63 11.64
CA CYS A 35 17.82 -15.06 11.84
C CYS A 35 19.10 -15.37 12.62
N LYS A 36 20.23 -14.84 12.19
CA LYS A 36 21.54 -15.13 12.76
C LYS A 36 21.59 -14.72 14.23
N ASP A 37 21.96 -15.67 15.10
CA ASP A 37 22.01 -15.47 16.55
C ASP A 37 20.69 -14.94 17.16
N LYS A 38 19.55 -15.18 16.51
CA LYS A 38 18.23 -14.77 16.98
C LYS A 38 17.41 -15.98 17.39
N GLU A 39 16.78 -15.86 18.54
CA GLU A 39 15.75 -16.82 18.97
C GLU A 39 14.43 -16.60 18.22
N ILE A 40 13.63 -17.65 18.14
CA ILE A 40 12.25 -17.55 17.70
C ILE A 40 11.46 -16.83 18.79
N PRO A 41 10.87 -15.66 18.53
CA PRO A 41 10.26 -14.86 19.59
C PRO A 41 9.05 -15.58 20.20
N LEU A 42 9.01 -15.64 21.53
CA LEU A 42 7.85 -16.16 22.25
C LEU A 42 6.72 -15.11 22.22
N ILE A 43 5.55 -15.49 21.65
CA ILE A 43 4.31 -14.73 21.75
C ILE A 43 3.59 -15.16 23.03
N THR A 44 3.43 -14.24 23.97
CA THR A 44 2.81 -14.49 25.27
C THR A 44 1.33 -14.11 25.26
N PHE A 45 0.57 -14.57 26.26
CA PHE A 45 -0.83 -14.12 26.47
C PHE A 45 -0.92 -12.60 26.64
N SER A 46 0.07 -11.97 27.27
CA SER A 46 0.10 -10.51 27.40
C SER A 46 0.26 -9.78 26.07
N ASP A 47 1.06 -10.34 25.13
CA ASP A 47 1.16 -9.81 23.76
C ASP A 47 -0.18 -9.92 23.04
N GLU A 48 -0.84 -11.07 23.14
CA GLU A 48 -2.16 -11.33 22.53
C GLU A 48 -3.24 -10.35 23.01
N MET A 49 -3.17 -9.92 24.26
CA MET A 49 -4.16 -9.04 24.89
C MET A 49 -3.82 -7.54 24.75
N ASP A 50 -2.66 -7.20 24.22
CA ASP A 50 -2.15 -5.82 24.20
C ASP A 50 -3.09 -4.89 23.42
N PHE A 51 -3.43 -5.25 22.20
CA PHE A 51 -4.37 -4.47 21.37
C PHE A 51 -5.74 -4.29 22.04
N THR A 52 -6.25 -5.32 22.70
CA THR A 52 -7.54 -5.25 23.40
C THR A 52 -7.52 -4.26 24.58
N LYS A 53 -6.37 -4.16 25.26
CA LYS A 53 -6.21 -3.31 26.45
C LYS A 53 -5.83 -1.87 26.11
N THR A 54 -4.97 -1.69 25.12
CA THR A 54 -4.31 -0.40 24.87
C THR A 54 -4.67 0.20 23.51
N GLY A 55 -5.21 -0.60 22.58
CA GLY A 55 -5.39 -0.21 21.17
C GLY A 55 -4.11 -0.23 20.36
N ASP A 56 -2.96 -0.59 20.95
CA ASP A 56 -1.66 -0.70 20.30
C ASP A 56 -1.37 -2.17 19.93
N ARG A 57 -0.97 -2.40 18.70
CA ARG A 57 -0.63 -3.72 18.15
C ARG A 57 0.87 -3.95 17.93
N THR A 58 1.69 -2.91 18.17
CA THR A 58 3.10 -2.87 17.77
C THR A 58 3.91 -4.01 18.38
N ARG A 59 3.76 -4.27 19.69
CA ARG A 59 4.50 -5.32 20.41
C ARG A 59 4.18 -6.72 19.91
N PHE A 60 2.90 -7.01 19.69
CA PHE A 60 2.46 -8.29 19.12
C PHE A 60 2.98 -8.45 17.70
N ASN A 61 2.74 -7.45 16.85
CA ASN A 61 3.09 -7.48 15.43
C ASN A 61 4.59 -7.70 15.23
N LYS A 62 5.45 -7.02 16.02
CA LYS A 62 6.91 -7.19 15.95
C LYS A 62 7.33 -8.66 16.10
N LYS A 63 6.76 -9.39 17.06
CA LYS A 63 7.05 -10.80 17.29
C LYS A 63 6.45 -11.71 16.21
N TYR A 64 5.22 -11.43 15.83
CA TYR A 64 4.48 -12.18 14.82
C TYR A 64 5.18 -12.11 13.46
N PHE A 65 5.52 -10.93 12.99
CA PHE A 65 6.18 -10.75 11.70
C PHE A 65 7.63 -11.20 11.71
N LEU A 66 8.34 -11.11 12.83
CA LEU A 66 9.69 -11.67 12.93
C LEU A 66 9.69 -13.18 12.67
N ARG A 67 8.71 -13.95 13.19
CA ARG A 67 8.56 -15.37 12.86
C ARG A 67 8.34 -15.60 11.36
N ARG A 68 7.54 -14.72 10.69
CA ARG A 68 7.29 -14.83 9.24
C ARG A 68 8.55 -14.50 8.43
N LYS A 69 9.36 -13.54 8.88
CA LYS A 69 10.67 -13.26 8.28
C LYS A 69 11.60 -14.45 8.41
N GLN A 70 11.73 -15.00 9.62
CA GLN A 70 12.54 -16.20 9.85
C GLN A 70 12.07 -17.38 8.98
N LEU A 71 10.75 -17.60 8.88
CA LEU A 71 10.16 -18.63 8.02
C LEU A 71 10.60 -18.45 6.56
N SER A 72 10.46 -17.22 6.04
CA SER A 72 10.75 -16.91 4.63
C SER A 72 12.24 -17.04 4.32
N VAL A 73 13.08 -16.47 5.18
CA VAL A 73 14.54 -16.48 5.00
C VAL A 73 15.07 -17.92 5.02
N TYR A 74 14.73 -18.72 6.04
CA TYR A 74 15.20 -20.10 6.12
C TYR A 74 14.65 -20.98 4.99
N ALA A 75 13.38 -20.80 4.59
CA ALA A 75 12.82 -21.58 3.48
C ALA A 75 13.54 -21.28 2.15
N ILE A 76 13.84 -20.00 1.86
CA ILE A 76 14.58 -19.61 0.66
C ILE A 76 16.03 -20.12 0.73
N LEU A 77 16.70 -20.00 1.87
CA LEU A 77 18.06 -20.52 2.08
C LEU A 77 18.12 -22.04 1.87
N CYS A 78 17.13 -22.81 2.33
CA CYS A 78 17.03 -24.25 2.07
C CYS A 78 16.92 -24.59 0.59
N MET A 79 16.35 -23.72 -0.24
CA MET A 79 16.29 -23.93 -1.70
C MET A 79 17.59 -23.60 -2.39
N ILE A 80 18.28 -22.53 -1.92
CA ILE A 80 19.53 -22.06 -2.53
C ILE A 80 20.73 -22.91 -2.08
N TYR A 81 20.74 -23.35 -0.81
CA TYR A 81 21.82 -24.13 -0.18
C TYR A 81 21.26 -25.46 0.38
N PRO A 82 20.81 -26.37 -0.48
CA PRO A 82 20.15 -27.61 -0.05
C PRO A 82 21.06 -28.55 0.76
N GLU A 83 22.36 -28.37 0.72
CA GLU A 83 23.34 -29.13 1.51
C GLU A 83 23.48 -28.64 2.96
N ASN A 84 22.91 -27.49 3.29
CA ASN A 84 23.02 -26.94 4.65
C ASN A 84 21.85 -27.42 5.53
N GLU A 85 22.11 -28.42 6.35
CA GLU A 85 21.09 -29.03 7.24
C GLU A 85 20.73 -28.10 8.41
N GLU A 86 21.57 -27.17 8.81
CA GLU A 86 21.26 -26.20 9.88
C GLU A 86 20.09 -25.29 9.46
N TYR A 87 20.07 -24.84 8.20
CA TYR A 87 18.94 -24.03 7.70
C TYR A 87 17.62 -24.82 7.73
N LEU A 88 17.68 -26.12 7.42
CA LEU A 88 16.49 -26.98 7.44
C LEU A 88 15.99 -27.21 8.88
N GLU A 89 16.90 -27.45 9.82
CA GLU A 89 16.57 -27.58 11.23
C GLU A 89 15.89 -26.32 11.77
N LYS A 90 16.49 -25.16 11.54
CA LYS A 90 15.92 -23.87 11.93
C LYS A 90 14.57 -23.58 11.27
N LEU A 91 14.43 -23.91 9.99
CA LEU A 91 13.13 -23.80 9.30
C LEU A 91 12.04 -24.62 10.00
N GLN A 92 12.34 -25.87 10.34
CA GLN A 92 11.40 -26.79 11.00
C GLN A 92 11.02 -26.29 12.41
N ASP A 93 11.98 -25.73 13.16
CA ASP A 93 11.72 -25.07 14.44
C ASP A 93 10.73 -23.90 14.29
N VAL A 94 10.92 -23.03 13.29
CA VAL A 94 10.05 -21.89 13.03
C VAL A 94 8.66 -22.37 12.59
N ILE A 95 8.58 -23.38 11.72
CA ILE A 95 7.30 -23.99 11.31
C ILE A 95 6.54 -24.51 12.53
N CYS A 96 7.21 -25.27 13.40
CA CYS A 96 6.61 -25.79 14.63
C CYS A 96 6.10 -24.66 15.53
N ALA A 97 6.89 -23.58 15.69
CA ALA A 97 6.49 -22.43 16.49
C ALA A 97 5.24 -21.72 15.91
N ILE A 98 5.15 -21.61 14.58
CA ILE A 98 3.97 -21.02 13.90
C ILE A 98 2.75 -21.95 14.01
N CYS A 99 2.90 -23.23 13.84
CA CYS A 99 1.83 -24.22 14.03
C CYS A 99 1.29 -24.22 15.46
N ASN A 100 2.12 -23.91 16.44
CA ASN A 100 1.74 -23.81 17.86
C ASN A 100 1.14 -22.46 18.26
N GLU A 101 1.05 -21.46 17.38
CA GLU A 101 0.37 -20.19 17.68
C GLU A 101 -1.10 -20.44 18.04
N TYR A 102 -1.60 -19.71 19.02
CA TYR A 102 -3.00 -19.78 19.40
C TYR A 102 -3.92 -19.48 18.20
N SER A 103 -3.58 -18.46 17.44
CA SER A 103 -4.28 -18.08 16.21
C SER A 103 -3.28 -17.55 15.19
N TRP A 104 -3.56 -17.80 13.89
CA TRP A 104 -2.80 -17.16 12.81
C TRP A 104 -3.28 -15.75 12.47
N GLN A 105 -4.37 -15.29 13.09
CA GLN A 105 -4.80 -13.89 13.00
C GLN A 105 -3.95 -13.03 13.93
N ILE A 106 -3.64 -11.80 13.52
CA ILE A 106 -3.11 -10.82 14.45
C ILE A 106 -4.19 -10.37 15.44
N SER A 107 -3.78 -9.95 16.63
CA SER A 107 -4.71 -9.56 17.70
C SER A 107 -5.71 -8.48 17.31
N ALA A 108 -5.29 -7.51 16.45
CA ALA A 108 -6.14 -6.45 15.94
C ALA A 108 -7.27 -6.95 15.02
N HIS A 109 -7.04 -8.02 14.26
CA HIS A 109 -8.07 -8.58 13.36
C HIS A 109 -9.09 -9.43 14.12
N ARG A 110 -8.67 -10.11 15.19
CA ARG A 110 -9.60 -10.89 16.04
C ARG A 110 -10.64 -10.03 16.73
N SER A 111 -10.28 -8.82 17.16
CA SER A 111 -11.21 -7.92 17.83
C SER A 111 -12.38 -7.47 16.95
N ARG A 112 -12.24 -7.53 15.64
CA ARG A 112 -13.27 -7.13 14.67
C ARG A 112 -14.16 -8.27 14.22
N ILE A 113 -13.61 -9.48 14.09
CA ILE A 113 -14.28 -10.59 13.42
C ILE A 113 -15.08 -11.43 14.41
N ASP A 114 -14.50 -11.91 15.44
CA ASP A 114 -15.10 -12.63 16.56
C ASP A 114 -13.98 -13.08 17.48
N ARG A 115 -13.92 -12.54 18.68
CA ARG A 115 -12.89 -12.88 19.66
C ARG A 115 -12.87 -14.35 20.04
N ASN A 116 -13.98 -15.06 19.87
CA ASN A 116 -14.12 -16.46 20.22
C ASN A 116 -13.65 -17.40 19.10
N LYS A 117 -13.42 -16.91 17.87
CA LYS A 117 -12.97 -17.74 16.75
C LYS A 117 -11.46 -17.75 16.67
N ARG A 118 -10.86 -18.78 17.22
CA ARG A 118 -9.42 -19.06 17.12
C ARG A 118 -8.95 -19.16 15.67
N ASP A 119 -9.72 -19.84 14.84
CA ASP A 119 -9.38 -20.23 13.47
C ASP A 119 -10.13 -19.35 12.44
N GLY A 120 -10.32 -18.06 12.75
CA GLY A 120 -10.98 -17.12 11.85
C GLY A 120 -10.13 -16.77 10.64
N LEU A 121 -10.80 -16.55 9.49
CA LEU A 121 -10.15 -16.16 8.24
C LEU A 121 -9.97 -14.63 8.20
N SER A 122 -8.73 -14.20 8.04
CA SER A 122 -8.33 -12.80 7.88
C SER A 122 -7.08 -12.72 7.00
N LEU A 123 -6.61 -11.52 6.66
CA LEU A 123 -5.41 -11.36 5.82
C LEU A 123 -4.30 -12.31 6.23
N PHE A 124 -3.75 -12.15 7.42
CA PHE A 124 -2.54 -12.85 7.85
C PHE A 124 -2.74 -14.34 8.19
N SER A 125 -3.96 -14.75 8.56
CA SER A 125 -4.24 -16.18 8.73
C SER A 125 -4.29 -16.90 7.38
N CYS A 126 -4.90 -16.28 6.37
CA CYS A 126 -4.94 -16.81 5.01
C CYS A 126 -3.54 -16.87 4.39
N GLU A 127 -2.75 -15.80 4.54
CA GLU A 127 -1.35 -15.76 4.10
C GLU A 127 -0.49 -16.84 4.79
N THR A 128 -0.62 -17.00 6.12
CA THR A 128 0.15 -18.02 6.85
C THR A 128 -0.16 -19.43 6.34
N GLY A 129 -1.44 -19.72 6.05
CA GLY A 129 -1.83 -21.00 5.45
C GLY A 129 -1.20 -21.23 4.09
N LEU A 130 -1.20 -20.19 3.23
CA LEU A 130 -0.56 -20.24 1.92
C LEU A 130 0.96 -20.44 2.04
N PHE A 131 1.63 -19.70 2.92
CA PHE A 131 3.09 -19.80 3.10
C PHE A 131 3.51 -21.22 3.50
N LEU A 132 2.80 -21.80 4.46
CA LEU A 132 3.08 -23.17 4.90
C LEU A 132 2.78 -24.21 3.79
N ALA A 133 1.70 -24.02 3.01
CA ALA A 133 1.39 -24.88 1.88
C ALA A 133 2.48 -24.82 0.80
N GLU A 134 2.95 -23.63 0.44
CA GLU A 134 4.02 -23.46 -0.54
C GLU A 134 5.34 -24.06 -0.05
N ILE A 135 5.75 -23.80 1.20
CA ILE A 135 6.96 -24.35 1.80
C ILE A 135 6.92 -25.88 1.83
N LYS A 136 5.77 -26.47 2.25
CA LYS A 136 5.56 -27.91 2.22
C LYS A 136 5.76 -28.46 0.81
N GLN A 137 5.19 -27.82 -0.20
CA GLN A 137 5.33 -28.27 -1.59
C GLN A 137 6.77 -28.09 -2.13
N MET A 138 7.48 -27.04 -1.72
CA MET A 138 8.84 -26.80 -2.15
C MET A 138 9.84 -27.80 -1.57
N LEU A 139 9.65 -28.19 -0.31
CA LEU A 139 10.59 -28.96 0.47
C LEU A 139 10.02 -30.34 0.91
N ILE A 140 9.02 -30.86 0.19
CA ILE A 140 8.30 -32.09 0.55
C ILE A 140 9.21 -33.33 0.70
N ASP A 141 10.35 -33.34 0.02
CA ASP A 141 11.36 -34.41 0.06
C ASP A 141 12.45 -34.20 1.12
N ARG A 142 12.41 -33.08 1.85
CA ARG A 142 13.43 -32.70 2.83
C ARG A 142 12.87 -32.49 4.24
N LEU A 143 11.64 -31.98 4.33
CA LEU A 143 10.99 -31.79 5.63
C LEU A 143 10.75 -33.14 6.31
N ASP A 144 10.92 -33.17 7.62
CA ASP A 144 10.57 -34.33 8.43
C ASP A 144 9.09 -34.68 8.26
N PRO A 145 8.71 -35.97 8.13
CA PRO A 145 7.32 -36.41 7.99
C PRO A 145 6.39 -35.86 9.10
N LEU A 146 6.86 -35.73 10.34
CA LEU A 146 6.08 -35.14 11.44
C LEU A 146 5.78 -33.65 11.22
N VAL A 147 6.72 -32.92 10.65
CA VAL A 147 6.51 -31.49 10.29
C VAL A 147 5.50 -31.38 9.16
N ILE A 148 5.57 -32.24 8.14
CA ILE A 148 4.61 -32.31 7.03
C ILE A 148 3.20 -32.62 7.55
N GLU A 149 3.06 -33.60 8.42
CA GLU A 149 1.79 -33.96 9.07
C GLU A 149 1.23 -32.77 9.85
N ARG A 150 2.08 -32.11 10.64
CA ARG A 150 1.69 -30.94 11.45
C ARG A 150 1.20 -29.78 10.57
N ILE A 151 1.93 -29.41 9.51
CA ILE A 151 1.52 -28.38 8.54
C ILE A 151 0.16 -28.75 7.96
N THR A 152 0.01 -30.00 7.48
CA THR A 152 -1.22 -30.46 6.82
C THR A 152 -2.42 -30.38 7.75
N ALA A 153 -2.28 -30.82 9.00
CA ALA A 153 -3.34 -30.77 10.00
C ALA A 153 -3.78 -29.34 10.34
N GLU A 154 -2.82 -28.42 10.52
CA GLU A 154 -3.13 -27.02 10.85
C GLU A 154 -3.73 -26.27 9.66
N ILE A 155 -3.25 -26.48 8.44
CA ILE A 155 -3.85 -25.91 7.22
C ILE A 155 -5.29 -26.43 7.04
N ASP A 156 -5.49 -27.75 7.14
CA ASP A 156 -6.82 -28.34 7.00
C ASP A 156 -7.80 -27.74 8.00
N LYS A 157 -7.39 -27.65 9.26
CA LYS A 157 -8.23 -27.12 10.33
C LYS A 157 -8.50 -25.63 10.19
N ARG A 158 -7.43 -24.81 10.04
CA ARG A 158 -7.51 -23.36 10.17
C ARG A 158 -7.93 -22.65 8.88
N ILE A 159 -7.66 -23.24 7.72
CA ILE A 159 -7.95 -22.63 6.42
C ILE A 159 -9.05 -23.41 5.69
N LEU A 160 -8.79 -24.68 5.34
CA LEU A 160 -9.68 -25.38 4.43
C LEU A 160 -11.05 -25.64 5.07
N LYS A 161 -11.10 -26.29 6.23
CA LYS A 161 -12.37 -26.54 6.95
C LYS A 161 -13.03 -25.25 7.44
N SER A 162 -12.23 -24.25 7.87
CA SER A 162 -12.78 -22.96 8.27
C SER A 162 -13.50 -22.28 7.10
N PHE A 163 -12.97 -22.36 5.89
CA PHE A 163 -13.59 -21.81 4.70
C PHE A 163 -14.81 -22.62 4.25
N GLU A 164 -14.69 -23.96 4.14
CA GLU A 164 -15.78 -24.83 3.71
C GLU A 164 -17.00 -24.77 4.63
N ASN A 165 -16.77 -24.72 5.96
CA ASN A 165 -17.84 -24.70 6.96
C ASN A 165 -18.42 -23.30 7.23
N SER A 166 -17.83 -22.25 6.65
CA SER A 166 -18.31 -20.88 6.81
C SER A 166 -19.14 -20.46 5.60
N HIS A 167 -20.27 -19.80 5.85
CA HIS A 167 -21.12 -19.21 4.83
C HIS A 167 -21.25 -17.71 5.08
N ASN A 168 -21.33 -16.92 4.01
CA ASN A 168 -21.51 -15.46 4.08
C ASN A 168 -20.42 -14.77 4.94
N LEU A 169 -19.16 -15.14 4.71
CA LEU A 169 -18.05 -14.44 5.36
C LEU A 169 -18.06 -12.97 4.95
N TRP A 170 -17.91 -12.07 5.92
CA TRP A 170 -17.87 -10.64 5.64
C TRP A 170 -16.78 -10.25 4.62
N ILE A 171 -15.65 -10.98 4.61
CA ILE A 171 -14.57 -10.79 3.64
C ILE A 171 -14.99 -11.12 2.20
N GLU A 172 -16.04 -11.91 1.99
CA GLU A 172 -16.58 -12.25 0.66
C GLU A 172 -17.29 -11.07 -0.01
N THR A 173 -17.71 -10.08 0.76
CA THR A 173 -18.45 -8.90 0.25
C THR A 173 -17.57 -7.67 0.04
N LEU A 174 -16.31 -7.73 0.47
CA LEU A 174 -15.38 -6.61 0.39
C LEU A 174 -14.91 -6.38 -1.04
N LYS A 175 -14.81 -5.11 -1.41
CA LYS A 175 -14.28 -4.65 -2.71
C LYS A 175 -12.90 -3.98 -2.56
N SER A 176 -12.12 -4.43 -1.60
CA SER A 176 -10.79 -3.88 -1.25
C SER A 176 -9.71 -4.94 -1.41
N ASN A 177 -8.47 -4.58 -1.10
CA ASN A 177 -7.32 -5.50 -1.09
C ASN A 177 -7.59 -6.79 -0.30
N TRP A 178 -8.43 -6.75 0.74
CA TRP A 178 -8.83 -7.94 1.53
C TRP A 178 -9.40 -9.07 0.68
N ALA A 179 -10.21 -8.74 -0.33
CA ALA A 179 -10.78 -9.74 -1.22
C ALA A 179 -9.68 -10.48 -1.98
N ALA A 180 -8.74 -9.77 -2.61
CA ALA A 180 -7.64 -10.39 -3.35
C ALA A 180 -6.71 -11.19 -2.43
N VAL A 181 -6.33 -10.65 -1.27
CA VAL A 181 -5.41 -11.30 -0.34
C VAL A 181 -6.03 -12.54 0.27
N CYS A 182 -7.22 -12.45 0.86
CA CYS A 182 -7.87 -13.61 1.47
C CYS A 182 -8.28 -14.65 0.41
N GLY A 183 -9.00 -14.23 -0.63
CA GLY A 183 -9.46 -15.14 -1.67
C GLY A 183 -8.32 -15.80 -2.44
N GLY A 184 -7.30 -15.02 -2.81
CA GLY A 184 -6.10 -15.53 -3.50
C GLY A 184 -5.33 -16.52 -2.64
N SER A 185 -5.08 -16.18 -1.37
CA SER A 185 -4.37 -17.08 -0.45
C SER A 185 -5.15 -18.37 -0.19
N ILE A 186 -6.45 -18.28 0.08
CA ILE A 186 -7.29 -19.46 0.29
C ILE A 186 -7.29 -20.32 -0.97
N GLY A 187 -7.53 -19.74 -2.15
CA GLY A 187 -7.59 -20.46 -3.41
C GLY A 187 -6.29 -21.19 -3.73
N MET A 188 -5.15 -20.53 -3.58
CA MET A 188 -3.84 -21.18 -3.79
C MET A 188 -3.57 -22.26 -2.75
N THR A 189 -3.97 -22.06 -1.48
CA THR A 189 -3.84 -23.11 -0.45
C THR A 189 -4.62 -24.36 -0.83
N PHE A 190 -5.87 -24.23 -1.31
CA PHE A 190 -6.64 -25.37 -1.80
C PHE A 190 -5.99 -26.04 -3.01
N MET A 191 -5.45 -25.28 -3.98
CA MET A 191 -4.74 -25.83 -5.13
C MET A 191 -3.54 -26.69 -4.72
N TYR A 192 -2.79 -26.26 -3.71
CA TYR A 192 -1.62 -26.99 -3.22
C TYR A 192 -1.99 -28.22 -2.38
N GLU A 193 -3.08 -28.15 -1.60
CA GLU A 193 -3.44 -29.20 -0.65
C GLU A 193 -4.36 -30.27 -1.24
N SER A 194 -5.37 -29.88 -2.04
CA SER A 194 -6.36 -30.83 -2.58
C SER A 194 -7.09 -30.29 -3.80
N SER A 195 -6.79 -30.84 -4.96
CA SER A 195 -7.47 -30.47 -6.21
C SER A 195 -8.97 -30.75 -6.18
N GLU A 196 -9.42 -31.84 -5.57
CA GLU A 196 -10.85 -32.16 -5.46
C GLU A 196 -11.60 -31.08 -4.66
N ARG A 197 -11.05 -30.68 -3.51
CA ARG A 197 -11.65 -29.64 -2.66
C ARG A 197 -11.58 -28.26 -3.33
N PHE A 198 -10.49 -27.97 -4.06
CA PHE A 198 -10.36 -26.71 -4.80
C PHE A 198 -11.52 -26.51 -5.78
N TYR A 199 -11.83 -27.52 -6.59
CA TYR A 199 -12.93 -27.38 -7.56
C TYR A 199 -14.31 -27.16 -6.91
N LYS A 200 -14.51 -27.64 -5.68
CA LYS A 200 -15.77 -27.41 -4.93
C LYS A 200 -15.91 -25.96 -4.44
N VAL A 201 -14.81 -25.26 -4.23
CA VAL A 201 -14.80 -23.87 -3.70
C VAL A 201 -14.44 -22.81 -4.75
N ASN A 202 -14.08 -23.22 -5.95
CA ASN A 202 -13.56 -22.34 -7.00
C ASN A 202 -14.49 -21.16 -7.32
N ASP A 203 -15.80 -21.37 -7.37
CA ASP A 203 -16.76 -20.31 -7.66
C ASP A 203 -16.80 -19.25 -6.55
N ARG A 204 -16.64 -19.67 -5.27
CA ARG A 204 -16.51 -18.72 -4.16
C ARG A 204 -15.21 -17.93 -4.25
N ILE A 205 -14.09 -18.56 -4.63
CA ILE A 205 -12.81 -17.87 -4.83
C ILE A 205 -12.92 -16.86 -5.99
N ASN A 206 -13.58 -17.26 -7.08
CA ASN A 206 -13.83 -16.34 -8.20
C ASN A 206 -14.66 -15.11 -7.77
N THR A 207 -15.59 -15.25 -6.82
CA THR A 207 -16.34 -14.14 -6.26
C THR A 207 -15.40 -13.14 -5.56
N PHE A 208 -14.45 -13.59 -4.76
CA PHE A 208 -13.43 -12.71 -4.15
C PHE A 208 -12.63 -11.94 -5.21
N MET A 209 -12.16 -12.65 -6.25
CA MET A 209 -11.36 -12.04 -7.31
C MET A 209 -12.15 -10.99 -8.11
N ASN A 210 -13.42 -11.26 -8.38
CA ASN A 210 -14.30 -10.31 -9.05
C ASN A 210 -14.62 -9.12 -8.15
N ASN A 211 -14.92 -9.33 -6.88
CA ASN A 211 -15.15 -8.26 -5.92
C ASN A 211 -13.94 -7.33 -5.77
N TYR A 212 -12.71 -7.86 -5.76
CA TYR A 212 -11.51 -7.04 -5.80
C TYR A 212 -11.49 -6.14 -7.05
N LEU A 213 -11.73 -6.72 -8.24
CA LEU A 213 -11.78 -5.92 -9.47
C LEU A 213 -12.92 -4.90 -9.48
N ASP A 214 -14.04 -5.20 -8.85
CA ASP A 214 -15.16 -4.25 -8.72
C ASP A 214 -14.81 -3.04 -7.82
N GLY A 215 -13.84 -3.18 -6.94
CA GLY A 215 -13.31 -2.09 -6.12
C GLY A 215 -12.31 -1.20 -6.85
N ILE A 216 -11.81 -1.64 -7.99
CA ILE A 216 -10.89 -0.89 -8.84
C ILE A 216 -11.71 -0.13 -9.89
N SER A 217 -11.36 1.10 -10.18
CA SER A 217 -12.03 1.87 -11.23
C SER A 217 -11.71 1.33 -12.64
N ASP A 218 -12.58 1.63 -13.63
CA ASP A 218 -12.44 1.09 -14.99
C ASP A 218 -11.22 1.63 -15.75
N ASP A 219 -10.62 2.71 -15.24
CA ASP A 219 -9.34 3.26 -15.70
C ASP A 219 -8.12 2.61 -15.05
N GLY A 220 -8.33 1.65 -14.13
CA GLY A 220 -7.29 0.88 -13.45
C GLY A 220 -6.78 1.50 -12.15
N GLY A 221 -7.30 2.65 -11.75
CA GLY A 221 -6.91 3.32 -10.52
C GLY A 221 -7.60 2.76 -9.27
N THR A 222 -7.00 2.98 -8.10
CA THR A 222 -7.58 2.64 -6.80
C THR A 222 -7.51 3.81 -5.83
N SER A 223 -8.61 4.06 -5.12
CA SER A 223 -8.71 5.09 -4.09
C SER A 223 -7.92 4.74 -2.81
N GLU A 224 -7.62 3.46 -2.59
CA GLU A 224 -6.83 3.01 -1.44
C GLU A 224 -5.36 3.49 -1.48
N GLY A 225 -4.86 3.91 -2.66
CA GLY A 225 -3.49 4.37 -2.85
C GLY A 225 -2.50 3.27 -3.27
N ALA A 226 -1.23 3.68 -3.45
CA ALA A 226 -0.18 2.84 -4.02
C ALA A 226 0.14 1.60 -3.19
N ASP A 227 0.20 1.75 -1.86
CA ASP A 227 0.62 0.67 -0.96
C ASP A 227 -0.42 -0.46 -0.95
N TYR A 228 -1.71 -0.12 -0.92
CA TYR A 228 -2.79 -1.10 -1.01
C TYR A 228 -2.96 -1.70 -2.39
N TRP A 229 -2.68 -0.92 -3.47
CA TRP A 229 -2.58 -1.49 -4.81
C TRP A 229 -1.50 -2.56 -4.86
N ASN A 230 -0.30 -2.23 -4.38
CA ASN A 230 0.83 -3.15 -4.36
C ASN A 230 0.49 -4.44 -3.59
N TYR A 231 -0.20 -4.33 -2.45
CA TYR A 231 -0.60 -5.47 -1.65
C TYR A 231 -1.71 -6.30 -2.30
N GLY A 232 -2.82 -5.67 -2.68
CA GLY A 232 -3.98 -6.40 -3.26
C GLY A 232 -3.68 -6.99 -4.62
N PHE A 233 -3.05 -6.21 -5.53
CA PHE A 233 -2.73 -6.68 -6.87
C PHE A 233 -1.64 -7.76 -6.87
N CYS A 234 -0.72 -7.71 -5.90
CA CYS A 234 0.26 -8.77 -5.67
C CYS A 234 -0.43 -10.15 -5.53
N PHE A 235 -1.44 -10.27 -4.66
CA PHE A 235 -2.14 -11.53 -4.44
C PHE A 235 -3.09 -11.90 -5.58
N TYR A 236 -3.71 -10.92 -6.22
CA TYR A 236 -4.51 -11.15 -7.43
C TYR A 236 -3.66 -11.75 -8.56
N ALA A 237 -2.54 -11.12 -8.86
CA ALA A 237 -1.62 -11.59 -9.91
C ALA A 237 -1.04 -12.98 -9.56
N MET A 238 -0.66 -13.17 -8.31
CA MET A 238 -0.12 -14.42 -7.80
C MET A 238 -1.12 -15.58 -7.91
N TYR A 239 -2.39 -15.32 -7.57
CA TYR A 239 -3.45 -16.31 -7.70
C TYR A 239 -3.63 -16.74 -9.16
N PHE A 240 -3.79 -15.80 -10.09
CA PHE A 240 -4.02 -16.14 -11.50
C PHE A 240 -2.79 -16.69 -12.20
N ASP A 241 -1.58 -16.30 -11.81
CA ASP A 241 -0.36 -16.94 -12.28
C ASP A 241 -0.29 -18.40 -11.80
N THR A 242 -0.56 -18.66 -10.52
CA THR A 242 -0.61 -20.04 -9.97
C THR A 242 -1.74 -20.84 -10.61
N PHE A 243 -2.94 -20.24 -10.75
CA PHE A 243 -4.08 -20.88 -11.38
C PHE A 243 -3.81 -21.26 -12.85
N SER A 244 -3.13 -20.40 -13.61
CA SER A 244 -2.77 -20.70 -15.01
C SER A 244 -1.84 -21.90 -15.17
N LYS A 245 -0.99 -22.13 -14.18
CA LYS A 245 -0.10 -23.30 -14.10
C LYS A 245 -0.83 -24.55 -13.60
N TYR A 246 -1.82 -24.34 -12.73
CA TYR A 246 -2.66 -25.40 -12.19
C TYR A 246 -3.66 -25.92 -13.23
N VAL A 247 -4.35 -25.04 -13.94
CA VAL A 247 -5.27 -25.32 -15.05
C VAL A 247 -4.60 -24.92 -16.36
N ARG A 248 -3.58 -25.62 -16.74
CA ARG A 248 -2.70 -25.46 -17.91
C ARG A 248 -3.17 -24.40 -18.92
N GLY A 249 -2.57 -23.20 -18.85
CA GLY A 249 -2.77 -22.13 -19.83
C GLY A 249 -4.05 -21.30 -19.63
N ASN A 250 -4.81 -21.47 -18.55
CA ASN A 250 -5.94 -20.60 -18.27
C ASN A 250 -5.45 -19.25 -17.69
N THR A 251 -5.34 -18.24 -18.52
CA THR A 251 -4.88 -16.88 -18.19
C THR A 251 -6.00 -15.85 -18.15
N ALA A 252 -7.25 -16.27 -18.29
CA ALA A 252 -8.42 -15.40 -18.46
C ALA A 252 -8.53 -14.28 -17.39
N GLY A 253 -8.12 -14.56 -16.15
CA GLY A 253 -8.12 -13.56 -15.08
C GLY A 253 -7.12 -12.42 -15.28
N LEU A 254 -6.01 -12.67 -15.99
CA LEU A 254 -4.97 -11.68 -16.30
C LEU A 254 -5.21 -10.97 -17.64
N GLU A 255 -6.08 -11.48 -18.49
CA GLU A 255 -6.31 -10.93 -19.85
C GLU A 255 -7.37 -9.83 -19.87
N LYS A 256 -8.03 -9.56 -18.74
CA LYS A 256 -9.03 -8.49 -18.64
C LYS A 256 -8.38 -7.13 -18.90
N GLU A 257 -9.02 -6.28 -19.72
CA GLU A 257 -8.53 -4.93 -20.03
C GLU A 257 -8.32 -4.07 -18.77
N LYS A 258 -9.22 -4.19 -17.80
CA LYS A 258 -9.08 -3.53 -16.49
C LYS A 258 -7.76 -3.93 -15.79
N VAL A 259 -7.38 -5.20 -15.83
CA VAL A 259 -6.13 -5.71 -15.23
C VAL A 259 -4.90 -5.13 -15.92
N ARG A 260 -4.95 -4.98 -17.26
CA ARG A 260 -3.89 -4.33 -18.03
C ARG A 260 -3.74 -2.84 -17.62
N LYS A 261 -4.85 -2.14 -17.42
CA LYS A 261 -4.82 -0.76 -16.92
C LYS A 261 -4.28 -0.66 -15.50
N MET A 262 -4.73 -1.57 -14.62
CA MET A 262 -4.19 -1.68 -13.25
C MET A 262 -2.67 -1.89 -13.23
N ALA A 263 -2.13 -2.69 -14.13
CA ALA A 263 -0.70 -2.97 -14.19
C ALA A 263 0.15 -1.70 -14.39
N ASN A 264 -0.39 -0.69 -15.07
CA ASN A 264 0.29 0.59 -15.30
C ASN A 264 0.05 1.64 -14.20
N PHE A 265 -0.91 1.43 -13.29
CA PHE A 265 -1.27 2.42 -12.28
C PHE A 265 -0.06 2.85 -11.45
N TYR A 266 0.69 1.90 -10.92
CA TYR A 266 1.80 2.19 -10.01
C TYR A 266 2.85 3.12 -10.62
N SER A 267 3.32 2.83 -11.83
CA SER A 267 4.31 3.65 -12.53
C SER A 267 3.76 5.01 -12.97
N SER A 268 2.45 5.09 -13.21
CA SER A 268 1.79 6.32 -13.68
C SER A 268 1.59 7.38 -12.59
N ILE A 269 1.64 7.00 -11.31
CA ILE A 269 1.45 7.93 -10.18
C ILE A 269 2.77 8.46 -9.61
N TYR A 270 3.93 8.13 -10.22
CA TYR A 270 5.18 8.81 -9.90
C TYR A 270 5.14 10.27 -10.37
N LEU A 271 5.66 11.16 -9.54
CA LEU A 271 5.85 12.57 -9.83
C LEU A 271 7.23 12.84 -10.45
N ASN A 272 8.20 12.00 -10.13
CA ASN A 272 9.57 11.96 -10.64
C ASN A 272 10.20 10.61 -10.27
N ASP A 273 11.49 10.41 -10.52
CA ASP A 273 12.18 9.13 -10.24
C ASP A 273 12.28 8.75 -8.75
N LYS A 274 11.82 9.58 -7.81
CA LYS A 274 11.92 9.33 -6.36
C LYS A 274 10.61 9.47 -5.60
N ASN A 275 9.71 10.31 -6.09
CA ASN A 275 8.50 10.66 -5.38
C ASN A 275 7.27 10.23 -6.17
N MET A 276 6.30 9.73 -5.46
CA MET A 276 4.99 9.40 -6.02
C MET A 276 3.87 10.09 -5.24
N VAL A 277 2.67 10.01 -5.79
CA VAL A 277 1.46 10.49 -5.13
C VAL A 277 1.23 9.74 -3.84
N SER A 278 1.02 10.46 -2.73
CA SER A 278 0.80 9.93 -1.39
C SER A 278 -0.64 10.13 -0.88
N PHE A 279 -1.60 10.32 -1.78
CA PHE A 279 -3.00 10.44 -1.38
C PHE A 279 -3.51 9.19 -0.66
N SER A 280 -4.44 9.37 0.26
CA SER A 280 -4.99 8.31 1.12
C SER A 280 -3.95 7.72 2.09
N ASP A 281 -4.14 6.50 2.57
CA ASP A 281 -3.20 5.82 3.46
C ASP A 281 -1.98 5.27 2.67
N SER A 282 -1.28 6.13 1.90
CA SER A 282 -0.09 5.78 1.12
C SER A 282 1.16 6.46 1.67
N SER A 283 2.31 5.80 1.60
CA SER A 283 3.59 6.33 2.09
C SER A 283 4.17 7.44 1.22
N GLY A 284 3.83 7.47 -0.07
CA GLY A 284 4.44 8.36 -1.07
C GLY A 284 5.90 8.02 -1.39
N VAL A 285 6.43 6.95 -0.78
CA VAL A 285 7.72 6.35 -1.10
C VAL A 285 7.46 5.19 -2.05
N GLY A 286 8.14 5.17 -3.18
CA GLY A 286 7.91 4.18 -4.23
C GLY A 286 8.43 2.79 -3.89
N GLU A 287 7.89 2.14 -2.86
CA GLU A 287 8.23 0.76 -2.48
C GLU A 287 7.27 -0.22 -3.14
N TYR A 288 7.80 -1.19 -3.86
CA TYR A 288 7.00 -2.19 -4.58
C TYR A 288 7.58 -3.60 -4.47
N HIS A 289 6.72 -4.61 -4.49
CA HIS A 289 7.16 -6.00 -4.58
C HIS A 289 7.92 -6.25 -5.88
N LEU A 290 9.21 -6.52 -5.78
CA LEU A 290 10.10 -6.69 -6.93
C LEU A 290 9.55 -7.73 -7.94
N TRP A 291 9.07 -8.87 -7.44
CA TRP A 291 8.53 -9.92 -8.30
C TRP A 291 7.34 -9.44 -9.14
N LEU A 292 6.45 -8.63 -8.52
CA LEU A 292 5.23 -8.16 -9.19
C LEU A 292 5.58 -7.31 -10.41
N MET A 293 6.51 -6.37 -10.27
CA MET A 293 6.92 -5.50 -11.39
C MET A 293 7.61 -6.28 -12.50
N HIS A 294 8.49 -7.23 -12.18
CA HIS A 294 9.09 -8.11 -13.17
C HIS A 294 8.03 -8.97 -13.89
N PHE A 295 7.09 -9.54 -13.14
CA PHE A 295 5.97 -10.30 -13.71
C PHE A 295 5.09 -9.43 -14.62
N LEU A 296 4.73 -8.22 -14.17
CA LEU A 296 3.90 -7.30 -14.96
C LEU A 296 4.62 -6.79 -16.21
N LYS A 297 5.94 -6.57 -16.12
CA LYS A 297 6.77 -6.20 -17.29
C LYS A 297 6.73 -7.29 -18.36
N GLU A 298 6.94 -8.53 -17.97
CA GLU A 298 6.88 -9.68 -18.90
C GLU A 298 5.47 -9.90 -19.47
N LYS A 299 4.43 -9.67 -18.66
CA LYS A 299 3.04 -9.96 -19.06
C LYS A 299 2.39 -8.84 -19.86
N PHE A 300 2.67 -7.57 -19.52
CA PHE A 300 1.95 -6.40 -20.03
C PHE A 300 2.85 -5.31 -20.62
N ASP A 301 4.16 -5.50 -20.59
CA ASP A 301 5.16 -4.51 -21.02
C ASP A 301 4.98 -3.12 -20.38
N ILE A 302 4.80 -3.12 -19.06
CA ILE A 302 4.64 -1.88 -18.30
C ILE A 302 5.91 -1.02 -18.33
N VAL A 303 5.80 0.26 -18.02
CA VAL A 303 6.93 1.11 -17.64
C VAL A 303 7.43 0.61 -16.27
N MET A 304 8.71 0.19 -16.20
CA MET A 304 9.29 -0.23 -14.92
C MET A 304 9.46 0.99 -14.01
N PRO A 305 9.03 0.91 -12.75
CA PRO A 305 9.29 1.99 -11.80
C PRO A 305 10.79 2.13 -11.51
N PRO A 306 11.23 3.25 -10.90
CA PRO A 306 12.63 3.45 -10.54
C PRO A 306 13.18 2.33 -9.67
N LYS A 307 14.44 1.92 -9.92
CA LYS A 307 15.07 0.75 -9.29
C LYS A 307 15.11 0.83 -7.76
N ASP A 308 15.27 2.02 -7.19
CA ASP A 308 15.44 2.20 -5.75
C ASP A 308 14.20 1.84 -4.92
N GLY A 309 13.04 1.67 -5.56
CA GLY A 309 11.78 1.27 -4.91
C GLY A 309 11.52 -0.23 -4.84
N GLY A 310 12.28 -1.05 -5.55
CA GLY A 310 12.07 -2.50 -5.59
C GLY A 310 12.64 -3.19 -4.34
N TRP A 311 11.81 -3.96 -3.63
CA TRP A 311 12.20 -4.66 -2.43
C TRP A 311 11.67 -6.09 -2.35
N ILE A 312 12.30 -6.91 -1.49
CA ILE A 312 11.86 -8.26 -1.17
C ILE A 312 11.21 -8.23 0.21
N ASP A 313 9.90 -8.43 0.25
CA ASP A 313 9.16 -8.49 1.52
C ASP A 313 9.28 -9.88 2.15
N PHE A 314 10.24 -10.04 3.04
CA PHE A 314 10.42 -11.29 3.76
C PHE A 314 9.33 -11.58 4.81
N GLU A 315 8.44 -10.64 5.12
CA GLU A 315 7.23 -10.93 5.90
C GLU A 315 6.19 -11.68 5.08
N LYS A 316 6.29 -11.60 3.74
CA LYS A 316 5.38 -12.18 2.76
C LYS A 316 6.08 -13.28 1.95
N PHE A 317 6.21 -14.46 2.53
CA PHE A 317 6.95 -15.58 1.90
C PHE A 317 6.62 -15.77 0.42
N SER A 318 5.32 -15.81 0.08
CA SER A 318 4.88 -16.05 -1.30
C SER A 318 5.36 -14.98 -2.29
N ALA A 319 5.48 -13.72 -1.85
CA ALA A 319 6.06 -12.64 -2.65
C ALA A 319 7.59 -12.73 -2.69
N ALA A 320 8.22 -13.02 -1.53
CA ALA A 320 9.67 -13.14 -1.43
C ALA A 320 10.24 -14.26 -2.31
N VAL A 321 9.66 -15.46 -2.26
CA VAL A 321 10.12 -16.58 -3.09
C VAL A 321 9.98 -16.28 -4.58
N ARG A 322 8.90 -15.59 -4.97
CA ARG A 322 8.69 -15.18 -6.37
C ARG A 322 9.65 -14.10 -6.82
N ALA A 323 10.19 -13.27 -5.92
CA ALA A 323 11.23 -12.31 -6.27
C ALA A 323 12.46 -13.00 -6.87
N PHE A 324 12.85 -14.16 -6.36
CA PHE A 324 13.95 -14.96 -6.93
C PHE A 324 13.56 -15.68 -8.22
N LEU A 325 12.32 -16.16 -8.33
CA LEU A 325 11.90 -16.98 -9.48
C LEU A 325 11.50 -16.18 -10.73
N TYR A 326 11.06 -14.92 -10.54
CA TYR A 326 10.61 -14.05 -11.62
C TYR A 326 11.57 -12.90 -11.92
N TYR A 327 12.67 -12.79 -11.16
CA TYR A 327 13.68 -11.78 -11.43
C TYR A 327 14.25 -11.94 -12.83
N ASN A 328 14.17 -10.87 -13.59
CA ASN A 328 14.82 -10.75 -14.90
C ASN A 328 15.74 -9.52 -14.88
N PRO A 329 17.06 -9.73 -14.84
CA PRO A 329 18.01 -8.63 -14.76
C PRO A 329 18.00 -7.71 -16.00
N SER A 330 17.36 -8.14 -17.10
CA SER A 330 17.16 -7.31 -18.30
C SER A 330 16.03 -6.29 -18.12
N ASN A 331 15.15 -6.48 -17.15
CA ASN A 331 14.12 -5.52 -16.80
C ASN A 331 14.74 -4.39 -15.98
N THR A 332 15.24 -3.38 -16.66
CA THR A 332 15.85 -2.21 -16.03
C THR A 332 14.80 -1.18 -15.66
N ALA A 333 15.08 -0.39 -14.62
CA ALA A 333 14.27 0.75 -14.27
C ALA A 333 14.19 1.76 -15.42
N ASP A 334 13.01 2.31 -15.63
CA ASP A 334 12.77 3.40 -16.57
C ASP A 334 12.78 4.75 -15.83
N SER A 335 13.33 5.79 -16.45
CA SER A 335 13.14 7.16 -15.96
C SER A 335 11.69 7.61 -16.19
N ILE A 336 11.10 8.23 -15.19
CA ILE A 336 9.75 8.76 -15.28
C ILE A 336 9.74 9.98 -16.21
N LYS A 337 9.07 9.82 -17.35
CA LYS A 337 9.00 10.86 -18.38
C LYS A 337 7.96 11.93 -18.06
N SER A 338 8.18 13.13 -18.58
CA SER A 338 7.17 14.18 -18.63
C SER A 338 5.90 13.67 -19.30
N GLY A 339 4.74 14.10 -18.80
CA GLY A 339 3.46 13.64 -19.31
C GLY A 339 2.32 13.89 -18.32
N LYS A 340 1.12 13.52 -18.74
CA LYS A 340 -0.13 13.68 -18.00
C LYS A 340 -0.76 12.33 -17.71
N THR A 341 -1.37 12.20 -16.54
CA THR A 341 -2.18 11.06 -16.15
C THR A 341 -3.47 11.60 -15.51
N TYR A 342 -4.61 11.14 -15.99
CA TYR A 342 -5.90 11.52 -15.43
C TYR A 342 -6.71 10.27 -15.13
N TYR A 343 -6.97 10.03 -13.86
CA TYR A 343 -7.88 9.00 -13.37
C TYR A 343 -9.23 9.65 -13.10
N GLU A 344 -10.09 9.65 -14.10
CA GLU A 344 -11.40 10.34 -14.06
C GLU A 344 -12.26 9.84 -12.89
N LYS A 345 -12.31 8.51 -12.70
CA LYS A 345 -13.12 7.88 -11.66
C LYS A 345 -12.60 8.09 -10.25
N LEU A 346 -11.27 8.21 -10.10
CA LEU A 346 -10.65 8.59 -8.83
C LEU A 346 -10.65 10.10 -8.60
N SER A 347 -10.94 10.87 -9.64
CA SER A 347 -10.76 12.32 -9.63
C SER A 347 -9.34 12.73 -9.26
N TRP A 348 -8.32 12.05 -9.83
CA TRP A 348 -6.90 12.36 -9.65
C TRP A 348 -6.31 12.85 -10.96
N TYR A 349 -5.64 14.00 -10.92
CA TYR A 349 -4.85 14.51 -12.05
C TYR A 349 -3.40 14.64 -11.64
N ILE A 350 -2.51 14.15 -12.50
CA ILE A 350 -1.06 14.13 -12.29
C ILE A 350 -0.40 14.66 -13.55
N GLU A 351 0.50 15.63 -13.42
CA GLU A 351 1.31 16.11 -14.54
C GLU A 351 2.77 16.24 -14.14
N ARG A 352 3.64 15.76 -15.01
CA ARG A 352 5.10 15.79 -14.85
C ARG A 352 5.71 16.72 -15.89
N LYS A 353 6.41 17.71 -15.43
CA LYS A 353 7.25 18.61 -16.21
C LYS A 353 8.71 18.25 -16.02
N GLU A 354 9.60 18.89 -16.78
CA GLU A 354 11.04 18.62 -16.65
C GLU A 354 11.58 18.92 -15.26
N LYS A 355 11.13 19.99 -14.62
CA LYS A 355 11.63 20.45 -13.31
C LYS A 355 10.81 19.97 -12.13
N TYR A 356 9.53 19.65 -12.31
CA TYR A 356 8.63 19.33 -11.22
C TYR A 356 7.52 18.34 -11.64
N GLY A 357 6.95 17.70 -10.62
CA GLY A 357 5.71 16.94 -10.70
C GLY A 357 4.62 17.58 -9.87
N PHE A 358 3.40 17.50 -10.35
CA PHE A 358 2.19 18.01 -9.71
C PHE A 358 1.10 16.93 -9.67
N ALA A 359 0.38 16.85 -8.56
CA ALA A 359 -0.85 16.04 -8.46
C ALA A 359 -1.91 16.79 -7.66
N ILE A 360 -3.17 16.60 -8.04
CA ILE A 360 -4.35 17.12 -7.33
C ILE A 360 -5.45 16.07 -7.32
N LYS A 361 -6.25 16.07 -6.26
CA LYS A 361 -7.39 15.16 -6.11
C LYS A 361 -8.69 15.89 -5.81
N ALA A 362 -9.80 15.24 -6.15
CA ALA A 362 -11.16 15.54 -5.70
C ALA A 362 -11.86 14.23 -5.28
N GLY A 363 -13.12 13.99 -5.66
CA GLY A 363 -13.88 12.81 -5.26
C GLY A 363 -14.71 13.09 -4.00
N HIS A 364 -14.84 12.13 -3.10
CA HIS A 364 -15.65 12.30 -1.88
C HIS A 364 -14.96 11.78 -0.63
N ASN A 365 -15.32 12.34 0.55
CA ASN A 365 -14.71 11.99 1.85
C ASN A 365 -15.28 10.69 2.46
N GLY A 366 -15.80 9.77 1.67
CA GLY A 366 -16.33 8.49 2.11
C GLY A 366 -15.72 7.28 1.40
N GLU A 367 -14.53 7.41 0.83
CA GLU A 367 -13.78 6.32 0.22
C GLU A 367 -13.06 5.46 1.25
N GLU A 368 -12.66 4.26 0.88
CA GLU A 368 -11.81 3.42 1.73
C GLU A 368 -10.44 4.07 1.93
N HIS A 369 -9.90 3.98 3.13
CA HIS A 369 -8.62 4.61 3.51
C HIS A 369 -8.54 6.12 3.28
N ASN A 370 -9.68 6.80 3.24
CA ASN A 370 -9.84 8.21 2.93
C ASN A 370 -9.27 9.15 3.98
N HIS A 371 -8.86 10.34 3.52
CA HIS A 371 -8.63 11.55 4.31
C HIS A 371 -9.66 12.63 3.92
N ASN A 372 -9.91 13.61 4.80
CA ASN A 372 -10.80 14.74 4.48
C ASN A 372 -9.98 15.85 3.79
N ASP A 373 -9.70 15.65 2.49
CA ASP A 373 -8.63 16.36 1.77
C ASP A 373 -8.98 16.72 0.31
N ILE A 374 -10.26 16.91 0.02
CA ILE A 374 -10.74 17.29 -1.33
C ILE A 374 -10.10 18.60 -1.76
N GLY A 375 -9.48 18.61 -2.95
CA GLY A 375 -8.73 19.74 -3.47
C GLY A 375 -7.28 19.82 -2.98
N SER A 376 -6.83 18.87 -2.16
CA SER A 376 -5.42 18.76 -1.77
C SER A 376 -4.54 18.48 -2.99
N PHE A 377 -3.33 19.02 -2.96
CA PHE A 377 -2.38 18.86 -4.04
C PHE A 377 -0.95 18.65 -3.53
N ILE A 378 -0.16 17.99 -4.37
CA ILE A 378 1.24 17.67 -4.12
C ILE A 378 2.08 18.37 -5.20
N VAL A 379 3.19 18.96 -4.79
CA VAL A 379 4.21 19.51 -5.69
C VAL A 379 5.56 18.92 -5.32
N ALA A 380 6.23 18.29 -6.27
CA ALA A 380 7.55 17.71 -6.05
C ALA A 380 8.56 18.28 -7.05
N ASN A 381 9.76 18.61 -6.57
CA ASN A 381 10.92 18.82 -7.44
C ASN A 381 11.58 17.46 -7.76
N LYS A 382 12.74 17.44 -8.41
CA LYS A 382 13.45 16.18 -8.74
C LYS A 382 13.94 15.38 -7.52
N ARG A 383 13.93 15.97 -6.32
CA ARG A 383 14.50 15.35 -5.11
C ARG A 383 13.42 14.90 -4.13
N LYS A 384 12.41 15.74 -3.91
CA LYS A 384 11.41 15.54 -2.85
C LYS A 384 10.10 16.28 -3.11
N GLN A 385 9.08 15.96 -2.34
CA GLN A 385 7.85 16.73 -2.31
C GLN A 385 8.10 18.07 -1.58
N ILE A 386 7.83 19.16 -2.27
CA ILE A 386 7.94 20.53 -1.76
C ILE A 386 6.69 20.87 -0.93
N LEU A 387 5.52 20.62 -1.51
CA LEU A 387 4.24 20.57 -0.81
C LEU A 387 3.78 19.13 -0.86
N CYS A 388 3.38 18.58 0.28
CA CYS A 388 3.19 17.17 0.42
C CYS A 388 1.79 16.81 0.93
N ASP A 389 1.38 15.58 0.65
CA ASP A 389 0.43 14.83 1.45
C ASP A 389 1.20 14.02 2.51
N LEU A 390 0.66 13.94 3.71
CA LEU A 390 1.34 13.25 4.82
C LEU A 390 1.22 11.73 4.74
N GLY A 391 0.25 11.25 3.98
CA GLY A 391 -0.06 9.84 3.87
C GLY A 391 -0.54 9.21 5.19
N SER A 392 -0.37 7.90 5.33
CA SER A 392 -0.89 7.17 6.48
C SER A 392 -0.22 7.55 7.80
N ALA A 393 -1.02 7.69 8.85
CA ALA A 393 -0.55 7.81 10.23
C ALA A 393 -0.23 6.43 10.83
N GLN A 394 0.35 6.42 12.04
CA GLN A 394 0.51 5.18 12.79
C GLN A 394 -0.85 4.52 13.07
N TYR A 395 -1.00 3.25 12.70
CA TYR A 395 -2.24 2.52 12.88
C TYR A 395 -2.47 2.11 14.34
N THR A 396 -3.46 2.72 14.92
CA THR A 396 -4.00 2.40 16.25
C THR A 396 -5.50 2.09 16.15
N ALA A 397 -6.15 1.74 17.25
CA ALA A 397 -7.60 1.52 17.26
C ALA A 397 -8.40 2.75 16.79
N VAL A 398 -7.88 3.97 16.98
CA VAL A 398 -8.51 5.23 16.56
C VAL A 398 -8.65 5.31 15.04
N ASN A 399 -7.66 4.83 14.27
CA ASN A 399 -7.68 4.86 12.80
C ASN A 399 -8.87 4.09 12.19
N PHE A 400 -9.42 3.14 12.94
CA PHE A 400 -10.49 2.25 12.47
C PHE A 400 -11.83 2.50 13.16
N GLY A 401 -11.93 3.60 13.91
CA GLY A 401 -13.12 4.00 14.66
C GLY A 401 -13.73 5.31 14.15
N LYS A 402 -14.79 5.74 14.81
CA LYS A 402 -15.48 7.02 14.55
C LYS A 402 -14.57 8.26 14.70
N ASP A 403 -13.49 8.12 15.47
CA ASP A 403 -12.56 9.20 15.77
C ASP A 403 -11.38 9.27 14.77
N ARG A 404 -11.43 8.52 13.65
CA ARG A 404 -10.39 8.48 12.59
C ARG A 404 -9.94 9.88 12.17
N TYR A 405 -10.89 10.78 11.97
CA TYR A 405 -10.61 12.14 11.48
C TYR A 405 -10.22 13.14 12.58
N THR A 406 -9.97 12.70 13.81
CA THR A 406 -9.23 13.48 14.81
C THR A 406 -7.71 13.32 14.66
N ILE A 407 -7.27 12.35 13.87
CA ILE A 407 -5.87 12.15 13.52
C ILE A 407 -5.46 13.21 12.51
N PHE A 408 -4.38 13.95 12.80
CA PHE A 408 -3.94 15.08 11.99
C PHE A 408 -3.73 14.72 10.51
N ASN A 409 -3.12 13.57 10.22
CA ASN A 409 -2.90 13.10 8.84
C ASN A 409 -4.22 12.84 8.08
N ASN A 410 -5.29 12.48 8.78
CA ASN A 410 -6.54 12.06 8.14
C ASN A 410 -7.55 13.22 8.05
N SER A 411 -7.29 14.30 8.80
CA SER A 411 -8.15 15.49 8.87
C SER A 411 -7.70 16.58 7.90
N SER A 412 -8.55 17.52 7.56
CA SER A 412 -8.20 18.66 6.71
C SER A 412 -7.04 19.50 7.28
N LEU A 413 -6.80 19.41 8.59
CA LEU A 413 -5.70 20.13 9.22
C LEU A 413 -4.32 19.67 8.76
N GLY A 414 -4.20 18.43 8.30
CA GLY A 414 -2.96 17.84 7.79
C GLY A 414 -2.78 17.91 6.27
N HIS A 415 -3.64 18.65 5.57
CA HIS A 415 -3.65 18.73 4.11
C HIS A 415 -3.57 20.16 3.58
N SER A 416 -3.15 20.30 2.31
CA SER A 416 -3.09 21.58 1.60
C SER A 416 -4.48 21.96 1.06
N VAL A 417 -5.41 22.21 2.00
CA VAL A 417 -6.81 22.61 1.74
C VAL A 417 -7.22 23.78 2.61
N PRO A 418 -8.17 24.62 2.20
CA PRO A 418 -8.68 25.71 3.02
C PRO A 418 -9.36 25.22 4.30
N ILE A 419 -9.29 26.02 5.35
CA ILE A 419 -10.17 25.95 6.54
C ILE A 419 -11.17 27.09 6.40
N VAL A 420 -12.46 26.78 6.35
CA VAL A 420 -13.52 27.71 6.01
C VAL A 420 -14.42 27.94 7.21
N ASN A 421 -14.58 29.22 7.62
CA ASN A 421 -15.40 29.61 8.79
C ASN A 421 -15.03 28.85 10.07
N GLY A 422 -13.74 28.51 10.23
CA GLY A 422 -13.23 27.69 11.33
C GLY A 422 -13.50 26.18 11.22
N SER A 423 -14.16 25.72 10.14
CA SER A 423 -14.54 24.31 9.93
C SER A 423 -13.59 23.59 8.97
N GLU A 424 -13.34 22.33 9.25
CA GLU A 424 -12.71 21.35 8.36
C GLU A 424 -13.75 20.78 7.37
N GLN A 425 -13.29 20.07 6.35
CA GLN A 425 -14.17 19.33 5.45
C GLN A 425 -14.95 18.26 6.23
N GLY A 426 -16.18 18.01 5.79
CA GLY A 426 -17.03 16.99 6.38
C GLY A 426 -16.61 15.57 6.00
N THR A 427 -17.11 14.60 6.76
CA THR A 427 -16.81 13.17 6.61
C THR A 427 -17.95 12.44 5.93
N GLY A 428 -17.64 11.56 4.97
CA GLY A 428 -18.61 10.71 4.28
C GLY A 428 -18.90 11.14 2.85
N LYS A 429 -19.73 10.36 2.17
CA LYS A 429 -20.03 10.51 0.72
C LYS A 429 -20.72 11.82 0.36
N ASP A 430 -21.43 12.40 1.29
CA ASP A 430 -22.18 13.64 1.09
C ASP A 430 -21.27 14.86 0.97
N PHE A 431 -19.99 14.71 1.38
CA PHE A 431 -18.94 15.71 1.25
C PHE A 431 -18.05 15.36 0.06
N TYR A 432 -18.14 16.14 -1.00
CA TYR A 432 -17.46 15.84 -2.26
C TYR A 432 -16.98 17.10 -2.99
N GLY A 433 -16.08 16.90 -3.94
CA GLY A 433 -15.63 17.90 -4.90
C GLY A 433 -15.60 17.34 -6.30
N THR A 434 -15.63 18.21 -7.29
CA THR A 434 -15.59 17.85 -8.71
C THR A 434 -14.31 18.34 -9.34
N LEU A 435 -13.50 17.43 -9.88
CA LEU A 435 -12.32 17.75 -10.68
C LEU A 435 -12.75 17.94 -12.14
N ILE A 436 -12.39 19.08 -12.70
CA ILE A 436 -12.63 19.44 -14.10
C ILE A 436 -11.27 19.62 -14.76
N VAL A 437 -11.01 18.81 -15.78
CA VAL A 437 -9.81 18.84 -16.60
C VAL A 437 -10.17 19.30 -18.00
N SER A 438 -9.81 20.54 -18.31
CA SER A 438 -10.01 21.17 -19.64
C SER A 438 -8.73 21.91 -19.99
N ASP A 439 -8.81 23.10 -20.58
CA ASP A 439 -7.68 24.00 -20.78
C ASP A 439 -7.05 24.45 -19.43
N LYS A 440 -7.85 24.41 -18.37
CA LYS A 440 -7.40 24.61 -16.98
C LYS A 440 -7.83 23.42 -16.13
N ILE A 441 -7.02 23.11 -15.13
CA ILE A 441 -7.35 22.13 -14.10
C ILE A 441 -8.06 22.88 -12.99
N SER A 442 -9.24 22.44 -12.58
CA SER A 442 -9.97 23.05 -11.48
C SER A 442 -10.72 22.03 -10.62
N VAL A 443 -10.90 22.35 -9.35
CA VAL A 443 -11.69 21.59 -8.38
C VAL A 443 -12.75 22.50 -7.77
N ASP A 444 -14.03 22.16 -7.96
CA ASP A 444 -15.12 22.75 -7.19
C ASP A 444 -15.21 22.02 -5.85
N MET A 445 -14.90 22.71 -4.75
CA MET A 445 -14.83 22.18 -3.39
C MET A 445 -15.99 22.64 -2.48
N LYS A 446 -16.95 23.41 -2.99
CA LYS A 446 -18.00 24.00 -2.15
C LYS A 446 -18.83 23.00 -1.36
N ASN A 447 -18.98 21.78 -1.89
CA ASN A 447 -19.74 20.71 -1.21
C ASN A 447 -18.86 19.82 -0.30
N ALA A 448 -17.58 20.16 -0.13
CA ALA A 448 -16.69 19.44 0.78
C ALA A 448 -16.86 19.87 2.24
N TYR A 449 -17.52 21.00 2.50
CA TYR A 449 -17.68 21.57 3.84
C TYR A 449 -19.09 21.44 4.39
N PRO A 450 -19.25 21.37 5.73
CA PRO A 450 -20.59 21.27 6.36
C PRO A 450 -21.48 22.49 6.13
N GLU A 451 -20.88 23.66 5.94
CA GLU A 451 -21.61 24.90 5.73
C GLU A 451 -21.97 25.09 4.26
N LYS A 452 -23.05 25.82 4.02
CA LYS A 452 -23.45 26.20 2.67
C LYS A 452 -22.51 27.29 2.12
N ILE A 453 -21.64 26.91 1.21
CA ILE A 453 -20.73 27.80 0.50
C ILE A 453 -21.28 28.11 -0.90
N GLU A 454 -21.27 29.37 -1.31
CA GLU A 454 -21.75 29.75 -2.64
C GLU A 454 -20.75 29.37 -3.73
N LYS A 455 -19.48 29.69 -3.51
CA LYS A 455 -18.37 29.36 -4.39
C LYS A 455 -17.12 29.02 -3.59
N LEU A 456 -16.46 27.94 -3.96
CA LEU A 456 -15.08 27.63 -3.54
C LEU A 456 -14.45 26.76 -4.62
N THR A 457 -13.64 27.36 -5.47
CA THR A 457 -13.05 26.72 -6.64
C THR A 457 -11.55 26.94 -6.65
N ARG A 458 -10.78 25.88 -6.63
CA ARG A 458 -9.34 25.86 -6.83
C ARG A 458 -9.03 25.65 -8.30
N SER A 459 -8.23 26.53 -8.91
CA SER A 459 -7.74 26.42 -10.28
C SER A 459 -6.22 26.32 -10.30
N VAL A 460 -5.69 25.54 -11.23
CA VAL A 460 -4.23 25.34 -11.35
C VAL A 460 -3.80 25.61 -12.78
N GLU A 461 -2.77 26.46 -12.93
CA GLU A 461 -2.09 26.71 -14.18
C GLU A 461 -0.65 26.16 -14.10
N LEU A 462 -0.34 25.16 -14.92
CA LEU A 462 0.97 24.52 -14.97
C LEU A 462 1.82 25.13 -16.08
N LYS A 463 2.95 25.73 -15.71
CA LYS A 463 3.93 26.36 -16.60
C LYS A 463 5.18 25.48 -16.74
N GLU A 464 6.09 25.81 -17.64
CA GLU A 464 7.32 25.02 -17.83
C GLU A 464 8.22 25.03 -16.59
N ASN A 465 8.38 26.18 -15.94
CA ASN A 465 9.27 26.36 -14.81
C ASN A 465 8.55 26.67 -13.49
N GLY A 466 7.26 26.36 -13.40
CA GLY A 466 6.49 26.67 -12.20
C GLY A 466 5.00 26.47 -12.39
N LEU A 467 4.22 26.84 -11.39
CA LEU A 467 2.77 26.74 -11.42
C LEU A 467 2.11 27.85 -10.60
N ALA A 468 0.85 28.11 -10.89
CA ALA A 468 0.00 28.98 -10.08
C ALA A 468 -1.21 28.19 -9.59
N VAL A 469 -1.50 28.27 -8.29
CA VAL A 469 -2.73 27.77 -7.66
C VAL A 469 -3.56 28.98 -7.26
N THR A 470 -4.81 29.02 -7.71
CA THR A 470 -5.73 30.12 -7.41
C THR A 470 -7.01 29.56 -6.82
N ASP A 471 -7.36 30.01 -5.63
CA ASP A 471 -8.65 29.75 -5.00
C ASP A 471 -9.55 30.97 -5.13
N GLU A 472 -10.75 30.78 -5.69
CA GLU A 472 -11.80 31.77 -5.78
C GLU A 472 -12.98 31.34 -4.92
N PHE A 473 -13.48 32.25 -4.10
CA PHE A 473 -14.52 31.94 -3.13
C PHE A 473 -15.49 33.10 -2.90
N SER A 474 -16.76 32.74 -2.54
CA SER A 474 -17.77 33.70 -2.07
C SER A 474 -18.71 33.04 -1.06
N GLY A 475 -19.42 33.85 -0.28
CA GLY A 475 -20.29 33.34 0.78
C GLY A 475 -19.53 32.78 1.98
N ILE A 476 -18.28 33.20 2.18
CA ILE A 476 -17.38 32.77 3.27
C ILE A 476 -17.05 33.98 4.15
N PHE A 477 -17.19 33.84 5.48
CA PHE A 477 -16.89 34.91 6.44
C PHE A 477 -15.41 34.94 6.81
N GLU A 478 -14.79 33.76 6.95
CA GLU A 478 -13.41 33.57 7.33
C GLU A 478 -12.82 32.45 6.49
N ILE A 479 -11.66 32.68 5.92
CA ILE A 479 -10.91 31.65 5.20
C ILE A 479 -9.45 31.67 5.65
N LYS A 480 -8.89 30.48 5.78
CA LYS A 480 -7.49 30.26 6.01
C LYS A 480 -7.00 29.28 4.94
N GLU A 481 -6.18 29.76 4.03
CA GLU A 481 -5.50 28.90 3.08
C GLU A 481 -4.34 28.19 3.76
N ARG A 482 -4.27 26.88 3.63
CA ARG A 482 -3.28 26.05 4.30
C ARG A 482 -2.45 25.28 3.31
N LEU A 483 -1.14 25.23 3.56
CA LEU A 483 -0.19 24.36 2.86
C LEU A 483 0.59 23.53 3.86
N ILE A 484 0.89 22.30 3.49
CA ILE A 484 1.65 21.34 4.32
C ILE A 484 2.96 20.99 3.62
N THR A 485 4.04 21.02 4.40
CA THR A 485 5.37 20.62 3.93
C THR A 485 6.16 19.88 5.02
N LYS A 486 7.03 18.96 4.61
CA LYS A 486 8.02 18.31 5.48
C LYS A 486 9.34 19.10 5.52
N GLU A 487 9.45 20.14 4.66
CA GLU A 487 10.63 20.98 4.55
C GLU A 487 10.52 22.20 5.45
N LYS A 488 11.59 22.49 6.20
CA LYS A 488 11.63 23.72 7.00
C LYS A 488 11.68 24.95 6.08
N PRO A 489 10.64 25.80 6.10
CA PRO A 489 10.59 26.95 5.22
C PRO A 489 11.61 28.03 5.64
N VAL A 490 12.23 28.67 4.65
CA VAL A 490 13.00 29.91 4.83
C VAL A 490 12.15 31.05 4.27
N ILE A 491 11.81 32.01 5.13
CA ILE A 491 10.98 33.16 4.74
C ILE A 491 11.91 34.39 4.61
N SER A 492 11.98 34.95 3.41
CA SER A 492 12.79 36.12 3.10
C SER A 492 12.10 36.93 2.01
N ASP A 493 12.09 38.28 2.20
CA ASP A 493 11.57 39.23 1.23
C ASP A 493 10.15 38.93 0.71
N GLY A 494 9.28 38.44 1.60
CA GLY A 494 7.90 38.11 1.27
C GLY A 494 7.74 36.82 0.46
N LYS A 495 8.82 36.04 0.28
CA LYS A 495 8.80 34.73 -0.36
C LYS A 495 9.09 33.61 0.64
N ILE A 496 8.60 32.44 0.32
CA ILE A 496 8.87 31.20 1.07
C ILE A 496 9.76 30.34 0.20
N ILE A 497 10.92 29.96 0.69
CA ILE A 497 11.86 29.07 -0.02
C ILE A 497 11.80 27.69 0.59
N LEU A 498 11.53 26.70 -0.25
CA LEU A 498 11.45 25.26 0.09
C LEU A 498 12.31 24.48 -0.90
N ASP A 499 13.46 23.98 -0.46
CA ASP A 499 14.36 23.12 -1.25
C ASP A 499 14.60 23.62 -2.71
N GLY A 500 14.86 24.92 -2.86
CA GLY A 500 15.14 25.55 -4.17
C GLY A 500 13.91 26.02 -4.95
N ALA A 501 12.71 25.70 -4.51
CA ALA A 501 11.48 26.30 -5.03
C ALA A 501 11.18 27.62 -4.29
N ALA A 502 10.74 28.63 -5.03
CA ALA A 502 10.32 29.91 -4.48
C ALA A 502 8.79 30.05 -4.55
N LEU A 503 8.14 30.16 -3.40
CA LEU A 503 6.71 30.39 -3.30
C LEU A 503 6.43 31.86 -3.05
N SER A 504 5.55 32.48 -3.82
CA SER A 504 5.05 33.82 -3.64
C SER A 504 3.52 33.83 -3.62
N TYR A 505 2.94 34.79 -2.89
CA TYR A 505 1.50 34.89 -2.70
C TYR A 505 1.05 36.36 -2.71
N ASP A 506 -0.25 36.62 -2.85
CA ASP A 506 -0.81 37.97 -2.92
C ASP A 506 -0.51 38.75 -1.66
N GLY A 507 -0.08 40.02 -1.80
CA GLY A 507 0.36 40.89 -0.71
C GLY A 507 -0.72 41.21 0.34
N ASP A 508 -1.99 41.01 0.02
CA ASP A 508 -3.14 41.18 0.92
C ASP A 508 -3.35 40.03 1.91
N TRP A 509 -2.46 39.01 1.87
CA TRP A 509 -2.49 37.88 2.78
C TRP A 509 -1.33 37.96 3.79
N LYS A 510 -1.60 37.45 4.99
CA LYS A 510 -0.61 37.30 6.07
C LYS A 510 -0.27 35.85 6.24
N LEU A 511 1.01 35.52 6.14
CA LEU A 511 1.52 34.17 6.45
C LEU A 511 1.75 33.99 7.95
N VAL A 512 1.32 32.86 8.48
CA VAL A 512 1.70 32.33 9.79
C VAL A 512 2.29 30.94 9.56
N CYS A 513 3.55 30.75 9.98
CA CYS A 513 4.24 29.48 9.91
C CYS A 513 4.28 28.85 11.30
N SER A 514 3.90 27.60 11.40
CA SER A 514 4.00 26.77 12.62
C SER A 514 4.52 25.39 12.28
N ASP A 515 4.90 24.64 13.29
CA ASP A 515 5.31 23.25 13.13
C ASP A 515 4.53 22.32 14.06
N LYS A 516 4.50 21.05 13.72
CA LYS A 516 3.86 19.98 14.49
C LYS A 516 4.67 18.69 14.36
N VAL A 517 4.86 18.00 15.48
CA VAL A 517 5.39 16.63 15.47
C VAL A 517 4.24 15.65 15.35
N ILE A 518 4.30 14.79 14.34
CA ILE A 518 3.34 13.71 14.09
C ILE A 518 4.05 12.35 14.15
N LYS A 519 3.27 11.27 14.14
CA LYS A 519 3.78 9.89 13.99
C LYS A 519 3.61 9.43 12.55
N THR A 520 4.69 8.90 11.97
CA THR A 520 4.63 8.17 10.70
C THR A 520 3.91 6.83 10.87
N HIS A 521 3.65 6.14 9.77
CA HIS A 521 3.06 4.80 9.80
C HIS A 521 3.85 3.82 10.71
N GLU A 522 5.17 3.87 10.67
CA GLU A 522 6.09 3.04 11.48
C GLU A 522 6.20 3.50 12.95
N GLY A 523 5.52 4.59 13.31
CA GLY A 523 5.53 5.15 14.66
C GLY A 523 6.72 6.09 14.97
N ASN A 524 7.51 6.47 13.95
CA ASN A 524 8.61 7.42 14.11
C ASN A 524 8.08 8.86 14.22
N ASN A 525 8.82 9.72 14.90
CA ASN A 525 8.49 11.15 14.95
C ASN A 525 8.89 11.83 13.62
N LEU A 526 7.98 12.64 13.09
CA LEU A 526 8.19 13.49 11.92
C LEU A 526 7.73 14.91 12.24
N THR A 527 8.60 15.90 12.05
CA THR A 527 8.21 17.30 12.11
C THR A 527 7.67 17.74 10.77
N VAL A 528 6.48 18.33 10.77
CA VAL A 528 5.83 18.91 9.60
C VAL A 528 5.62 20.40 9.83
N PHE A 529 5.67 21.18 8.76
CA PHE A 529 5.47 22.63 8.80
C PHE A 529 4.13 22.97 8.14
N ILE A 530 3.41 23.88 8.78
CA ILE A 530 2.09 24.35 8.40
C ILE A 530 2.24 25.82 8.01
N LEU A 531 1.87 26.14 6.78
CA LEU A 531 1.87 27.50 6.25
C LEU A 531 0.41 27.94 6.12
N ASP A 532 -0.05 28.75 7.05
CA ASP A 532 -1.41 29.31 7.09
C ASP A 532 -1.39 30.74 6.55
N PHE A 533 -2.21 31.00 5.54
CA PHE A 533 -2.40 32.32 4.97
C PHE A 533 -3.79 32.84 5.37
N MET A 534 -3.84 34.04 5.93
CA MET A 534 -5.07 34.67 6.35
C MET A 534 -5.19 36.02 5.63
N PRO A 535 -6.36 36.41 5.11
CA PRO A 535 -6.54 37.67 4.43
C PRO A 535 -6.41 38.82 5.42
N LYS A 536 -5.74 39.91 5.02
CA LYS A 536 -5.64 41.15 5.79
C LYS A 536 -6.89 42.03 5.66
N THR A 537 -7.59 41.88 4.54
CA THR A 537 -8.80 42.61 4.19
C THR A 537 -9.78 41.62 3.53
N LYS A 538 -11.04 42.02 3.38
CA LYS A 538 -12.02 41.20 2.66
C LYS A 538 -11.54 40.96 1.24
N THR A 539 -11.46 39.71 0.85
CA THR A 539 -11.07 39.25 -0.49
C THR A 539 -11.92 38.05 -0.89
N GLU A 540 -11.97 37.75 -2.17
CA GLU A 540 -12.67 36.61 -2.76
C GLU A 540 -11.70 35.71 -3.55
N LYS A 541 -10.38 35.94 -3.37
CA LYS A 541 -9.35 35.24 -4.13
C LYS A 541 -8.06 35.11 -3.33
N PHE A 542 -7.39 33.97 -3.48
CA PHE A 542 -6.03 33.69 -3.07
C PHE A 542 -5.23 33.18 -4.26
N THR A 543 -4.01 33.63 -4.46
CA THR A 543 -3.11 33.13 -5.50
C THR A 543 -1.74 32.79 -4.90
N LEU A 544 -1.30 31.57 -5.15
CA LEU A 544 0.03 31.06 -4.81
C LEU A 544 0.77 30.75 -6.13
N ASN A 545 1.95 31.35 -6.30
CA ASN A 545 2.86 31.02 -7.39
C ASN A 545 4.04 30.22 -6.85
N ILE A 546 4.46 29.21 -7.56
CA ILE A 546 5.59 28.33 -7.22
C ILE A 546 6.53 28.30 -8.43
N ASP A 547 7.76 28.74 -8.26
CA ASP A 547 8.81 28.81 -9.28
C ASP A 547 9.97 27.87 -8.93
N PHE A 548 10.56 27.19 -9.96
CA PHE A 548 11.65 26.24 -9.85
C PHE A 548 12.91 26.68 -10.60
#